data_389e3ab40a4965ba5268d7abb13e19e4
#
_entry.id   389e3ab40a4965ba5268d7abb13e19e4
#
_cell.length_a   1.000
_cell.length_b   1.000
_cell.length_c   1.000
_cell.angle_alpha   90.00
_cell.angle_beta   90.00
_cell.angle_gamma   90.00
#
_symmetry.space_group_name_H-M   'P 1'
#
loop_
_entity.id
_entity.type
_entity.pdbx_description
1 polymer ?
#
loop_
_entity_poly.entity_id
_entity_poly.type
_entity_poly.pdbx_seq_one_letter_code
_entity_poly.pdbx_strand_id
1 'polypeptide(L)'
;RKDYSSHKENAFELLDSSKRYMVGAGINTRDYETRVPALVEAGADVLVIDSSEGYSEWQARTLAWIRERYGDTVKAGAGNVVDGEGFRFLANAGADFVKIGIGGGSICITRETKGIGRGQATAVIDVAAERDRYFEETGVYVPICADGGIVQDYHITLALAMGSDFCMLGRYFS
;
A
#
# COMPACT_ATOMS: atom_id res chain seq x y z
N ARG A 1 -24.62 21.43 -4.46
CA ARG A 1 -25.45 21.31 -3.20
C ARG A 1 -26.13 19.95 -3.06
N LYS A 2 -26.54 19.30 -4.17
CA LYS A 2 -27.12 17.94 -4.13
C LYS A 2 -26.08 16.88 -3.70
N ASP A 3 -24.86 17.03 -4.20
CA ASP A 3 -23.78 16.10 -3.90
C ASP A 3 -23.37 16.14 -2.42
N TYR A 4 -23.36 17.32 -1.80
CA TYR A 4 -23.00 17.47 -0.39
C TYR A 4 -24.01 16.82 0.58
N SER A 5 -25.29 16.78 0.20
CA SER A 5 -26.33 16.12 1.01
C SER A 5 -26.23 14.59 0.89
N SER A 6 -25.95 14.07 -0.32
CA SER A 6 -25.80 12.63 -0.54
C SER A 6 -24.55 12.07 0.13
N HIS A 7 -23.45 12.84 0.15
CA HIS A 7 -22.22 12.45 0.87
C HIS A 7 -22.43 12.36 2.39
N LYS A 8 -23.28 13.18 2.96
CA LYS A 8 -23.57 13.12 4.41
C LYS A 8 -24.28 11.84 4.87
N GLU A 9 -24.92 11.16 3.96
CA GLU A 9 -25.72 9.95 4.21
C GLU A 9 -25.01 8.67 3.75
N ASN A 10 -23.83 8.79 3.12
CA ASN A 10 -23.07 7.66 2.62
C ASN A 10 -22.25 7.01 3.75
N ALA A 11 -22.79 5.93 4.32
CA ALA A 11 -22.14 5.17 5.40
C ALA A 11 -20.80 4.50 5.01
N PHE A 12 -20.46 4.46 3.71
CA PHE A 12 -19.24 3.85 3.19
C PHE A 12 -18.10 4.85 2.93
N GLU A 13 -18.34 6.15 3.10
CA GLU A 13 -17.29 7.14 2.99
C GLU A 13 -16.36 7.07 4.20
N LEU A 14 -15.05 6.94 3.94
CA LEU A 14 -14.01 7.00 4.95
C LEU A 14 -13.69 8.46 5.28
N LEU A 15 -14.32 8.96 6.32
CA LEU A 15 -14.12 10.31 6.83
C LEU A 15 -13.44 10.25 8.21
N ASP A 16 -12.60 11.24 8.49
CA ASP A 16 -12.03 11.45 9.82
C ASP A 16 -13.07 12.02 10.81
N SER A 17 -12.71 12.20 12.07
CA SER A 17 -13.57 12.77 13.11
C SER A 17 -14.03 14.21 12.79
N SER A 18 -13.30 14.92 11.93
CA SER A 18 -13.63 16.27 11.45
C SER A 18 -14.43 16.26 10.14
N LYS A 19 -14.88 15.08 9.68
CA LYS A 19 -15.60 14.88 8.40
C LYS A 19 -14.82 15.25 7.15
N ARG A 20 -13.51 15.09 7.19
CA ARG A 20 -12.63 15.21 6.02
C ARG A 20 -12.35 13.82 5.46
N TYR A 21 -12.15 13.71 4.15
CA TYR A 21 -11.71 12.46 3.55
C TYR A 21 -10.36 12.04 4.09
N MET A 22 -10.21 10.75 4.38
CA MET A 22 -8.91 10.18 4.71
C MET A 22 -8.02 10.18 3.47
N VAL A 23 -6.78 10.64 3.63
CA VAL A 23 -5.83 10.80 2.54
C VAL A 23 -4.52 10.08 2.80
N GLY A 24 -4.04 9.37 1.79
CA GLY A 24 -2.72 8.77 1.77
C GLY A 24 -1.72 9.62 0.99
N ALA A 25 -0.46 9.62 1.41
CA ALA A 25 0.60 10.32 0.72
C ALA A 25 1.78 9.38 0.39
N GLY A 26 2.23 9.44 -0.87
CA GLY A 26 3.42 8.73 -1.33
C GLY A 26 4.71 9.39 -0.82
N ILE A 27 5.62 8.56 -0.35
CA ILE A 27 6.98 8.95 0.04
C ILE A 27 7.99 8.06 -0.66
N ASN A 28 9.23 8.49 -0.74
CA ASN A 28 10.34 7.69 -1.24
C ASN A 28 11.39 7.49 -0.13
N THR A 29 12.42 6.70 -0.43
CA THR A 29 13.48 6.37 0.53
C THR A 29 14.67 7.34 0.52
N ARG A 30 14.55 8.52 -0.09
CA ARG A 30 15.66 9.47 -0.24
C ARG A 30 15.47 10.76 0.55
N ASP A 31 14.21 11.25 0.62
CA ASP A 31 13.86 12.53 1.23
C ASP A 31 12.86 12.41 2.40
N TYR A 32 12.65 11.19 2.90
CA TYR A 32 11.67 10.93 3.94
C TYR A 32 11.87 11.76 5.22
N GLU A 33 13.11 12.08 5.58
CA GLU A 33 13.43 12.85 6.78
C GLU A 33 12.82 14.26 6.77
N THR A 34 12.68 14.86 5.60
CA THR A 34 12.05 16.18 5.42
C THR A 34 10.59 16.08 5.00
N ARG A 35 10.27 15.11 4.16
CA ARG A 35 8.94 14.94 3.58
C ARG A 35 7.93 14.38 4.57
N VAL A 36 8.30 13.39 5.37
CA VAL A 36 7.38 12.78 6.34
C VAL A 36 6.87 13.78 7.37
N PRO A 37 7.72 14.59 8.06
CA PRO A 37 7.23 15.60 8.98
C PRO A 37 6.23 16.57 8.33
N ALA A 38 6.53 17.05 7.13
CA ALA A 38 5.67 17.99 6.42
C ALA A 38 4.30 17.36 6.05
N LEU A 39 4.27 16.09 5.67
CA LEU A 39 3.03 15.37 5.37
C LEU A 39 2.19 15.10 6.62
N VAL A 40 2.83 14.74 7.73
CA VAL A 40 2.17 14.55 9.02
C VAL A 40 1.56 15.87 9.51
N GLU A 41 2.31 16.97 9.42
CA GLU A 41 1.83 18.33 9.77
C GLU A 41 0.66 18.76 8.87
N ALA A 42 0.70 18.40 7.59
CA ALA A 42 -0.38 18.67 6.65
C ALA A 42 -1.63 17.79 6.87
N GLY A 43 -1.57 16.80 7.75
CA GLY A 43 -2.68 15.94 8.13
C GLY A 43 -2.89 14.74 7.20
N ALA A 44 -1.83 14.20 6.60
CA ALA A 44 -1.91 12.92 5.90
C ALA A 44 -2.21 11.79 6.92
N ASP A 45 -3.22 10.96 6.60
CA ASP A 45 -3.65 9.87 7.48
C ASP A 45 -2.78 8.63 7.33
N VAL A 46 -2.26 8.39 6.12
CA VAL A 46 -1.46 7.22 5.78
C VAL A 46 -0.28 7.61 4.89
N LEU A 47 0.88 7.09 5.19
CA LEU A 47 2.06 7.19 4.33
C LEU A 47 2.28 5.89 3.56
N VAL A 48 2.80 5.99 2.34
CA VAL A 48 3.15 4.81 1.53
C VAL A 48 4.54 4.99 0.94
N ILE A 49 5.46 4.12 1.29
CA ILE A 49 6.76 4.05 0.61
C ILE A 49 6.53 3.39 -0.75
N ASP A 50 6.67 4.16 -1.82
CA ASP A 50 6.38 3.71 -3.18
C ASP A 50 7.66 3.53 -3.99
N SER A 51 7.95 2.29 -4.37
CA SER A 51 9.12 1.90 -5.16
C SER A 51 8.86 0.60 -5.90
N SER A 52 9.48 0.41 -7.05
CA SER A 52 9.55 -0.90 -7.73
C SER A 52 10.50 -1.90 -7.04
N GLU A 53 11.15 -1.50 -5.97
CA GLU A 53 12.14 -2.27 -5.21
C GLU A 53 11.81 -2.26 -3.72
N GLY A 54 10.64 -2.84 -3.38
CA GLY A 54 10.15 -2.92 -2.00
C GLY A 54 11.05 -3.77 -1.11
N TYR A 55 11.59 -4.86 -1.62
CA TYR A 55 12.48 -5.74 -0.89
C TYR A 55 13.90 -5.15 -0.83
N SER A 56 14.08 -4.08 -0.07
CA SER A 56 15.36 -3.38 0.04
C SER A 56 15.59 -2.81 1.44
N GLU A 57 16.85 -2.73 1.85
CA GLU A 57 17.25 -2.11 3.11
C GLU A 57 16.82 -0.64 3.22
N TRP A 58 16.69 0.06 2.10
CA TRP A 58 16.24 1.45 2.09
C TRP A 58 14.83 1.60 2.63
N GLN A 59 13.94 0.66 2.29
CA GLN A 59 12.58 0.65 2.83
C GLN A 59 12.57 0.31 4.33
N ALA A 60 13.33 -0.71 4.73
CA ALA A 60 13.44 -1.07 6.15
C ALA A 60 13.98 0.10 6.99
N ARG A 61 15.00 0.82 6.51
CA ARG A 61 15.53 2.03 7.18
C ARG A 61 14.50 3.14 7.27
N THR A 62 13.73 3.37 6.21
CA THR A 62 12.68 4.40 6.20
C THR A 62 11.56 4.05 7.19
N LEU A 63 11.12 2.79 7.22
CA LEU A 63 10.14 2.31 8.20
C LEU A 63 10.67 2.46 9.64
N ALA A 64 11.90 2.01 9.91
CA ALA A 64 12.53 2.14 11.23
C ALA A 64 12.57 3.60 11.70
N TRP A 65 12.94 4.52 10.82
CA TRP A 65 12.98 5.96 11.12
C TRP A 65 11.57 6.53 11.44
N ILE A 66 10.54 6.08 10.71
CA ILE A 66 9.16 6.47 10.98
C ILE A 66 8.72 5.93 12.34
N ARG A 67 9.00 4.67 12.65
CA ARG A 67 8.64 4.03 13.93
C ARG A 67 9.36 4.67 15.11
N GLU A 68 10.63 5.01 14.98
CA GLU A 68 11.39 5.69 16.03
C GLU A 68 10.79 7.05 16.39
N ARG A 69 10.31 7.82 15.40
CA ARG A 69 9.80 9.17 15.62
C ARG A 69 8.32 9.25 15.96
N TYR A 70 7.51 8.41 15.38
CA TYR A 70 6.06 8.50 15.44
C TYR A 70 5.38 7.27 16.06
N GLY A 71 6.13 6.21 16.32
CA GLY A 71 5.55 4.94 16.82
C GLY A 71 4.44 4.44 15.90
N ASP A 72 3.31 4.10 16.49
CA ASP A 72 2.12 3.61 15.78
C ASP A 72 1.11 4.72 15.43
N THR A 73 1.43 5.97 15.75
CA THR A 73 0.52 7.10 15.48
C THR A 73 0.46 7.47 14.00
N VAL A 74 1.50 7.15 13.23
CA VAL A 74 1.55 7.34 11.79
C VAL A 74 1.51 5.98 11.10
N LYS A 75 0.49 5.75 10.28
CA LYS A 75 0.37 4.53 9.51
C LYS A 75 1.24 4.60 8.25
N ALA A 76 2.09 3.60 8.06
CA ALA A 76 3.03 3.54 6.95
C ALA A 76 2.96 2.19 6.22
N GLY A 77 2.52 2.22 4.97
CA GLY A 77 2.64 1.10 4.05
C GLY A 77 3.97 1.10 3.32
N ALA A 78 4.36 -0.04 2.80
CA ALA A 78 5.60 -0.21 2.07
C ALA A 78 5.42 -1.10 0.83
N GLY A 79 6.29 -0.99 -0.14
CA GLY A 79 6.24 -1.76 -1.37
C GLY A 79 6.97 -1.07 -2.53
N ASN A 80 6.87 -1.68 -3.73
CA ASN A 80 6.08 -2.88 -4.04
C ASN A 80 6.96 -4.13 -3.99
N VAL A 81 6.30 -5.21 -3.61
CA VAL A 81 6.86 -6.56 -3.66
C VAL A 81 5.99 -7.48 -4.51
N VAL A 82 6.47 -8.68 -4.86
CA VAL A 82 5.75 -9.63 -5.70
C VAL A 82 5.77 -11.07 -5.17
N ASP A 83 6.34 -11.30 -4.00
CA ASP A 83 6.48 -12.61 -3.38
C ASP A 83 6.38 -12.56 -1.86
N GLY A 84 6.26 -13.74 -1.24
CA GLY A 84 6.12 -13.88 0.20
C GLY A 84 7.37 -13.44 0.98
N GLU A 85 8.58 -13.60 0.42
CA GLU A 85 9.81 -13.16 1.09
C GLU A 85 9.84 -11.63 1.23
N GLY A 86 9.51 -10.91 0.16
CA GLY A 86 9.40 -9.46 0.17
C GLY A 86 8.33 -8.96 1.15
N PHE A 87 7.18 -9.64 1.20
CA PHE A 87 6.14 -9.33 2.20
C PHE A 87 6.67 -9.48 3.62
N ARG A 88 7.24 -10.66 3.96
CA ARG A 88 7.75 -10.95 5.31
C ARG A 88 8.84 -9.95 5.73
N PHE A 89 9.71 -9.58 4.81
CA PHE A 89 10.73 -8.58 5.05
C PHE A 89 10.13 -7.22 5.47
N LEU A 90 9.14 -6.73 4.74
CA LEU A 90 8.49 -5.45 5.04
C LEU A 90 7.61 -5.50 6.29
N ALA A 91 6.90 -6.62 6.51
CA ALA A 91 6.12 -6.83 7.73
C ALA A 91 7.02 -6.83 8.97
N ASN A 92 8.15 -7.52 8.94
CA ASN A 92 9.14 -7.52 10.02
C ASN A 92 9.80 -6.15 10.23
N ALA A 93 9.91 -5.34 9.17
CA ALA A 93 10.41 -3.97 9.26
C ALA A 93 9.38 -2.98 9.85
N GLY A 94 8.16 -3.45 10.12
CA GLY A 94 7.11 -2.66 10.76
C GLY A 94 6.17 -1.93 9.79
N ALA A 95 5.97 -2.43 8.57
CA ALA A 95 4.95 -1.91 7.67
C ALA A 95 3.54 -2.21 8.22
N ASP A 96 2.65 -1.22 8.20
CA ASP A 96 1.23 -1.41 8.56
C ASP A 96 0.44 -2.12 7.46
N PHE A 97 0.89 -2.04 6.23
CA PHE A 97 0.39 -2.82 5.09
C PHE A 97 1.46 -2.92 4.00
N VAL A 98 1.32 -3.91 3.11
CA VAL A 98 2.28 -4.14 2.02
C VAL A 98 1.59 -4.01 0.67
N LYS A 99 2.19 -3.23 -0.23
CA LYS A 99 1.71 -3.01 -1.59
C LYS A 99 2.36 -3.99 -2.56
N ILE A 100 1.52 -4.67 -3.38
CA ILE A 100 1.90 -5.80 -4.23
C ILE A 100 1.72 -5.44 -5.70
N GLY A 101 2.76 -5.69 -6.47
CA GLY A 101 2.76 -5.54 -7.92
C GLY A 101 3.93 -4.73 -8.45
N ILE A 102 4.64 -5.29 -9.41
CA ILE A 102 5.74 -4.63 -10.11
C ILE A 102 5.49 -4.69 -11.61
N GLY A 103 5.41 -3.51 -12.24
CA GLY A 103 5.28 -3.39 -13.68
C GLY A 103 3.87 -3.63 -14.23
N GLY A 104 2.84 -3.77 -13.39
CA GLY A 104 1.45 -4.01 -13.80
C GLY A 104 0.67 -2.75 -14.20
N GLY A 105 1.15 -1.56 -13.84
CA GLY A 105 0.48 -0.30 -14.14
C GLY A 105 0.50 0.04 -15.64
N SER A 106 -0.53 0.73 -16.13
CA SER A 106 -0.67 1.05 -17.57
C SER A 106 0.41 2.01 -18.11
N ILE A 107 1.02 2.79 -17.23
CA ILE A 107 2.10 3.74 -17.57
C ILE A 107 3.47 3.25 -17.09
N CYS A 108 3.52 2.06 -16.48
CA CYS A 108 4.73 1.53 -15.86
C CYS A 108 5.66 0.93 -16.92
N ILE A 109 6.91 1.39 -16.94
CA ILE A 109 7.98 0.91 -17.81
C ILE A 109 9.03 0.05 -17.08
N THR A 110 8.78 -0.30 -15.82
CA THR A 110 9.73 -1.05 -14.99
C THR A 110 10.12 -2.39 -15.61
N ARG A 111 9.16 -3.12 -16.21
CA ARG A 111 9.44 -4.40 -16.87
C ARG A 111 10.37 -4.25 -18.07
N GLU A 112 10.24 -3.15 -18.80
CA GLU A 112 11.05 -2.87 -19.98
C GLU A 112 12.43 -2.35 -19.60
N THR A 113 12.53 -1.48 -18.60
CA THR A 113 13.76 -0.80 -18.23
C THR A 113 14.64 -1.57 -17.24
N LYS A 114 14.01 -2.33 -16.33
CA LYS A 114 14.71 -3.11 -15.30
C LYS A 114 14.65 -4.63 -15.52
N GLY A 115 13.78 -5.10 -16.40
CA GLY A 115 13.60 -6.53 -16.64
C GLY A 115 12.99 -7.30 -15.48
N ILE A 116 12.33 -6.62 -14.54
CA ILE A 116 11.71 -7.22 -13.35
C ILE A 116 10.19 -7.09 -13.37
N GLY A 117 9.51 -8.05 -12.79
CA GLY A 117 8.06 -8.07 -12.66
C GLY A 117 7.54 -9.47 -12.44
N ARG A 118 6.27 -9.57 -12.09
CA ARG A 118 5.55 -10.84 -11.91
C ARG A 118 4.09 -10.66 -12.35
N GLY A 119 3.43 -11.73 -12.78
CA GLY A 119 2.00 -11.70 -13.03
C GLY A 119 1.24 -11.32 -11.77
N GLN A 120 0.33 -10.35 -11.86
CA GLN A 120 -0.32 -9.76 -10.67
C GLN A 120 -1.11 -10.79 -9.87
N ALA A 121 -1.89 -11.65 -10.54
CA ALA A 121 -2.66 -12.70 -9.87
C ALA A 121 -1.75 -13.64 -9.07
N THR A 122 -0.65 -14.10 -9.68
CA THR A 122 0.33 -14.97 -9.00
C THR A 122 0.98 -14.28 -7.81
N ALA A 123 1.34 -13.00 -7.95
CA ALA A 123 1.93 -12.23 -6.86
C ALA A 123 0.97 -12.07 -5.67
N VAL A 124 -0.31 -11.74 -5.94
CA VAL A 124 -1.32 -11.58 -4.89
C VAL A 124 -1.56 -12.90 -4.14
N ILE A 125 -1.74 -14.02 -4.86
CA ILE A 125 -1.97 -15.34 -4.24
C ILE A 125 -0.79 -15.75 -3.36
N ASP A 126 0.45 -15.58 -3.84
CA ASP A 126 1.66 -15.95 -3.11
C ASP A 126 1.84 -15.12 -1.84
N VAL A 127 1.67 -13.81 -1.97
CA VAL A 127 1.78 -12.90 -0.82
C VAL A 127 0.63 -13.08 0.17
N ALA A 128 -0.59 -13.35 -0.29
CA ALA A 128 -1.72 -13.64 0.59
C ALA A 128 -1.47 -14.89 1.44
N ALA A 129 -0.95 -15.96 0.83
CA ALA A 129 -0.58 -17.17 1.55
C ALA A 129 0.52 -16.91 2.60
N GLU A 130 1.48 -16.04 2.30
CA GLU A 130 2.52 -15.66 3.26
C GLU A 130 1.99 -14.76 4.37
N ARG A 131 1.10 -13.81 4.07
CA ARG A 131 0.41 -13.00 5.08
C ARG A 131 -0.33 -13.88 6.09
N ASP A 132 -1.05 -14.89 5.62
CA ASP A 132 -1.81 -15.78 6.47
C ASP A 132 -0.89 -16.60 7.37
N ARG A 133 0.21 -17.15 6.84
CA ARG A 133 1.26 -17.81 7.65
C ARG A 133 1.88 -16.87 8.68
N TYR A 134 2.21 -15.64 8.27
CA TYR A 134 2.77 -14.63 9.16
C TYR A 134 1.81 -14.32 10.32
N PHE A 135 0.53 -14.20 10.01
CA PHE A 135 -0.50 -13.99 11.03
C PHE A 135 -0.63 -15.18 11.99
N GLU A 136 -0.61 -16.42 11.48
CA GLU A 136 -0.63 -17.63 12.31
C GLU A 136 0.59 -17.72 13.25
N GLU A 137 1.77 -17.33 12.77
CA GLU A 137 3.01 -17.37 13.54
C GLU A 137 3.14 -16.25 14.58
N THR A 138 2.69 -15.05 14.25
CA THR A 138 2.98 -13.84 15.05
C THR A 138 1.76 -13.24 15.74
N GLY A 139 0.54 -13.57 15.31
CA GLY A 139 -0.69 -12.92 15.72
C GLY A 139 -0.87 -11.51 15.12
N VAL A 140 0.05 -11.05 14.27
CA VAL A 140 0.01 -9.71 13.64
C VAL A 140 -0.49 -9.81 12.22
N TYR A 141 -1.66 -9.22 11.97
CA TYR A 141 -2.22 -9.14 10.61
C TYR A 141 -1.73 -7.89 9.89
N VAL A 142 -0.99 -8.07 8.80
CA VAL A 142 -0.49 -6.99 7.94
C VAL A 142 -1.24 -7.02 6.62
N PRO A 143 -2.22 -6.12 6.39
CA PRO A 143 -3.01 -6.10 5.17
C PRO A 143 -2.17 -5.96 3.89
N ILE A 144 -2.70 -6.48 2.79
CA ILE A 144 -2.05 -6.40 1.48
C ILE A 144 -2.89 -5.64 0.46
N CYS A 145 -2.24 -4.77 -0.30
CA CYS A 145 -2.83 -3.93 -1.33
C CYS A 145 -2.43 -4.41 -2.71
N ALA A 146 -3.36 -4.85 -3.54
CA ALA A 146 -3.10 -5.15 -4.95
C ALA A 146 -2.97 -3.85 -5.75
N ASP A 147 -1.81 -3.64 -6.37
CA ASP A 147 -1.48 -2.42 -7.12
C ASP A 147 -1.03 -2.72 -8.56
N GLY A 148 -1.70 -2.10 -9.50
CA GLY A 148 -1.41 -2.18 -10.93
C GLY A 148 -2.30 -3.15 -11.71
N GLY A 149 -2.70 -2.72 -12.92
CA GLY A 149 -3.48 -3.52 -13.86
C GLY A 149 -4.98 -3.63 -13.55
N ILE A 150 -5.48 -2.94 -12.53
CA ILE A 150 -6.89 -2.94 -12.14
C ILE A 150 -7.60 -1.80 -12.88
N VAL A 151 -8.34 -2.14 -13.94
CA VAL A 151 -8.99 -1.19 -14.85
C VAL A 151 -10.45 -1.51 -15.14
N GLN A 152 -11.00 -2.57 -14.53
CA GLN A 152 -12.39 -3.01 -14.64
C GLN A 152 -12.89 -3.48 -13.27
N ASP A 153 -14.20 -3.40 -13.04
CA ASP A 153 -14.84 -3.81 -11.78
C ASP A 153 -14.49 -5.24 -11.38
N TYR A 154 -14.52 -6.16 -12.32
CA TYR A 154 -14.21 -7.56 -12.05
C TYR A 154 -12.74 -7.80 -11.66
N HIS A 155 -11.81 -6.92 -12.05
CA HIS A 155 -10.42 -7.00 -11.57
C HIS A 155 -10.35 -6.77 -10.06
N ILE A 156 -11.17 -5.88 -9.50
CA ILE A 156 -11.26 -5.65 -8.05
C ILE A 156 -11.76 -6.93 -7.37
N THR A 157 -12.86 -7.49 -7.87
CA THR A 157 -13.42 -8.74 -7.34
C THR A 157 -12.41 -9.88 -7.37
N LEU A 158 -11.68 -10.04 -8.48
CA LEU A 158 -10.64 -11.04 -8.60
C LEU A 158 -9.48 -10.81 -7.61
N ALA A 159 -9.00 -9.58 -7.48
CA ALA A 159 -7.92 -9.27 -6.53
C ALA A 159 -8.31 -9.60 -5.08
N LEU A 160 -9.52 -9.25 -4.68
CA LEU A 160 -10.06 -9.59 -3.35
C LEU A 160 -10.24 -11.10 -3.18
N ALA A 161 -10.78 -11.79 -4.18
CA ALA A 161 -10.95 -13.24 -4.16
C ALA A 161 -9.61 -14.00 -4.09
N MET A 162 -8.52 -13.42 -4.61
CA MET A 162 -7.15 -13.95 -4.53
C MET A 162 -6.47 -13.65 -3.20
N GLY A 163 -7.13 -12.92 -2.28
CA GLY A 163 -6.66 -12.64 -0.94
C GLY A 163 -6.14 -11.23 -0.69
N SER A 164 -6.26 -10.31 -1.65
CA SER A 164 -5.96 -8.90 -1.39
C SER A 164 -7.01 -8.30 -0.44
N ASP A 165 -6.58 -7.43 0.48
CA ASP A 165 -7.49 -6.76 1.42
C ASP A 165 -8.09 -5.51 0.80
N PHE A 166 -7.34 -4.84 -0.07
CA PHE A 166 -7.79 -3.66 -0.82
C PHE A 166 -6.97 -3.48 -2.10
N CYS A 167 -7.35 -2.51 -2.93
CA CYS A 167 -6.74 -2.26 -4.21
C CYS A 167 -6.30 -0.80 -4.35
N MET A 168 -5.18 -0.59 -5.07
CA MET A 168 -4.78 0.73 -5.54
C MET A 168 -5.18 0.88 -7.00
N LEU A 169 -5.98 1.91 -7.28
CA LEU A 169 -6.59 2.17 -8.57
C LEU A 169 -6.06 3.50 -9.14
N GLY A 170 -5.52 3.46 -10.34
CA GLY A 170 -5.09 4.66 -11.07
C GLY A 170 -5.96 4.87 -12.30
N ARG A 171 -5.64 4.19 -13.40
CA ARG A 171 -6.35 4.31 -14.69
C ARG A 171 -7.86 4.01 -14.61
N TYR A 172 -8.31 3.30 -13.60
CA TYR A 172 -9.73 3.04 -13.39
C TYR A 172 -10.57 4.33 -13.31
N PHE A 173 -9.97 5.41 -12.80
CA PHE A 173 -10.62 6.71 -12.63
C PHE A 173 -10.25 7.75 -13.70
N SER A 174 -9.55 7.38 -14.77
CA SER A 174 -9.09 8.29 -15.81
C SER A 174 -9.92 8.20 -17.11
#